data_40ead11aa135744295f84307370df021
#
_entry.id   40ead11aa135744295f84307370df021
#
_cell.length_a   1.000
_cell.length_b   1.000
_cell.length_c   1.000
_cell.angle_alpha   90.00
_cell.angle_beta   90.00
_cell.angle_gamma   90.00
#
_symmetry.space_group_name_H-M   'P 1'
#
loop_
_entity.id
_entity.type
_entity.pdbx_description
1 polymer ?
#
loop_
_entity_poly.entity_id
_entity_poly.type
_entity_poly.pdbx_seq_one_letter_code
_entity_poly.pdbx_strand_id
1 'polypeptide(L)'
;MCGSLLGLQESLSTKPQFDENDPSAAVKALSDFLGKSEASIDQAISGLDAAGPAPVANGDAAVTKIKSALTTIRSSFDQAKIALDKIDPNNVSELVTALPQAVAPLQELSKLQDPTTDLQSSPELEAAAAKAPNCQTLKKNS
;
A
#
# COMPACT_ATOMS: atom_id res chain seq x y z
N MET A 1 -9.81 11.02 6.02
CA MET A 1 -8.41 10.91 5.56
C MET A 1 -7.59 9.94 6.42
N CYS A 2 -7.12 10.29 7.63
CA CYS A 2 -6.26 9.38 8.42
C CYS A 2 -6.91 8.02 8.75
N GLY A 3 -8.22 7.93 8.91
CA GLY A 3 -8.91 6.66 9.12
C GLY A 3 -8.77 5.69 7.94
N SER A 4 -8.81 6.20 6.72
CA SER A 4 -8.62 5.40 5.50
C SER A 4 -7.18 4.89 5.38
N LEU A 5 -6.21 5.71 5.78
CA LEU A 5 -4.79 5.32 5.81
C LEU A 5 -4.50 4.31 6.93
N LEU A 6 -5.18 4.38 8.07
CA LEU A 6 -5.09 3.36 9.12
C LEU A 6 -5.56 1.99 8.65
N GLY A 7 -6.71 1.93 7.98
CA GLY A 7 -7.22 0.68 7.42
C GLY A 7 -6.25 0.06 6.39
N LEU A 8 -5.60 0.91 5.59
CA LEU A 8 -4.55 0.48 4.67
C LEU A 8 -3.33 -0.07 5.43
N GLN A 9 -2.86 0.64 6.47
CA GLN A 9 -1.72 0.22 7.28
C GLN A 9 -1.99 -1.14 7.95
N GLU A 10 -3.17 -1.35 8.53
CA GLU A 10 -3.58 -2.63 9.11
C GLU A 10 -3.56 -3.76 8.08
N SER A 11 -4.10 -3.51 6.89
CA SER A 11 -4.12 -4.50 5.80
C SER A 11 -2.70 -4.89 5.34
N LEU A 12 -1.79 -3.93 5.23
CA LEU A 12 -0.40 -4.17 4.83
C LEU A 12 0.44 -4.79 5.95
N SER A 13 0.07 -4.60 7.20
CA SER A 13 0.75 -5.20 8.35
C SER A 13 0.48 -6.70 8.48
N THR A 14 -0.58 -7.20 7.89
CA THR A 14 -0.93 -8.62 7.86
C THR A 14 -0.07 -9.33 6.81
N LYS A 15 1.14 -9.76 7.21
CA LYS A 15 2.03 -10.48 6.32
C LYS A 15 1.43 -11.83 5.92
N PRO A 16 1.52 -12.23 4.65
CA PRO A 16 1.14 -13.57 4.24
C PRO A 16 2.04 -14.60 4.94
N GLN A 17 1.43 -15.66 5.45
CA GLN A 17 2.19 -16.78 5.99
C GLN A 17 2.54 -17.73 4.84
N PHE A 18 3.80 -18.04 4.73
CA PHE A 18 4.33 -18.95 3.72
C PHE A 18 4.65 -20.28 4.37
N ASP A 19 4.21 -21.38 3.75
CA ASP A 19 4.73 -22.72 4.03
C ASP A 19 5.91 -22.96 3.09
N GLU A 20 7.11 -23.06 3.67
CA GLU A 20 8.34 -23.30 2.90
C GLU A 20 8.32 -24.66 2.17
N ASN A 21 7.45 -25.57 2.61
CA ASN A 21 7.30 -26.91 2.03
C ASN A 21 6.22 -26.96 0.92
N ASP A 22 5.44 -25.89 0.76
CA ASP A 22 4.42 -25.79 -0.28
C ASP A 22 4.55 -24.47 -1.08
N PRO A 23 5.41 -24.46 -2.12
CA PRO A 23 5.59 -23.27 -2.97
C PRO A 23 4.30 -22.82 -3.68
N SER A 24 3.39 -23.75 -3.98
CA SER A 24 2.11 -23.46 -4.60
C SER A 24 1.22 -22.66 -3.66
N ALA A 25 1.12 -23.07 -2.40
CA ALA A 25 0.39 -22.34 -1.39
C ALA A 25 1.02 -20.94 -1.13
N ALA A 26 2.35 -20.83 -1.21
CA ALA A 26 3.05 -19.55 -1.06
C ALA A 26 2.70 -18.55 -2.17
N VAL A 27 2.69 -18.98 -3.43
CA VAL A 27 2.29 -18.14 -4.58
C VAL A 27 0.85 -17.66 -4.43
N LYS A 28 -0.05 -18.59 -4.08
CA LYS A 28 -1.47 -18.26 -3.86
C LYS A 28 -1.64 -17.26 -2.71
N ALA A 29 -0.98 -17.49 -1.58
CA ALA A 29 -1.04 -16.60 -0.42
C ALA A 29 -0.53 -15.18 -0.77
N LEU A 30 0.52 -15.08 -1.58
CA LEU A 30 1.06 -13.81 -2.04
C LEU A 30 0.09 -13.12 -3.02
N SER A 31 -0.47 -13.83 -3.99
CA SER A 31 -1.47 -13.28 -4.92
C SER A 31 -2.71 -12.79 -4.18
N ASP A 32 -3.23 -13.57 -3.22
CA ASP A 32 -4.36 -13.19 -2.37
C ASP A 32 -4.04 -11.95 -1.50
N PHE A 33 -2.82 -11.87 -0.97
CA PHE A 33 -2.36 -10.70 -0.21
C PHE A 33 -2.31 -9.44 -1.07
N LEU A 34 -1.75 -9.53 -2.28
CA LEU A 34 -1.68 -8.40 -3.21
C LEU A 34 -3.08 -7.93 -3.59
N GLY A 35 -4.00 -8.83 -3.92
CA GLY A 35 -5.38 -8.46 -4.26
C GLY A 35 -6.12 -7.79 -3.11
N LYS A 36 -5.93 -8.24 -1.86
CA LYS A 36 -6.49 -7.57 -0.67
C LYS A 36 -5.87 -6.20 -0.46
N SER A 37 -4.57 -6.08 -0.68
CA SER A 37 -3.85 -4.82 -0.53
C SER A 37 -4.31 -3.80 -1.58
N GLU A 38 -4.52 -4.21 -2.82
CA GLU A 38 -5.11 -3.36 -3.87
C GLU A 38 -6.49 -2.82 -3.47
N ALA A 39 -7.37 -3.69 -2.98
CA ALA A 39 -8.70 -3.28 -2.51
C ALA A 39 -8.61 -2.27 -1.35
N SER A 40 -7.66 -2.44 -0.44
CA SER A 40 -7.43 -1.51 0.66
C SER A 40 -6.88 -0.16 0.18
N ILE A 41 -6.02 -0.17 -0.84
CA ILE A 41 -5.53 1.07 -1.48
C ILE A 41 -6.67 1.80 -2.17
N ASP A 42 -7.53 1.09 -2.91
CA ASP A 42 -8.71 1.69 -3.56
C ASP A 42 -9.67 2.31 -2.54
N GLN A 43 -9.87 1.66 -1.39
CA GLN A 43 -10.65 2.21 -0.28
C GLN A 43 -9.99 3.46 0.32
N ALA A 44 -8.65 3.46 0.46
CA ALA A 44 -7.92 4.62 0.95
C ALA A 44 -8.04 5.82 -0.01
N ILE A 45 -7.88 5.60 -1.31
CA ILE A 45 -8.05 6.64 -2.34
C ILE A 45 -9.49 7.19 -2.30
N SER A 46 -10.49 6.30 -2.30
CA SER A 46 -11.90 6.69 -2.22
C SER A 46 -12.23 7.47 -0.94
N GLY A 47 -11.62 7.08 0.18
CA GLY A 47 -11.77 7.78 1.45
C GLY A 47 -11.11 9.17 1.46
N LEU A 48 -10.02 9.35 0.71
CA LEU A 48 -9.40 10.67 0.49
C LEU A 48 -10.30 11.55 -0.37
N ASP A 49 -10.90 11.01 -1.42
CA ASP A 49 -11.85 11.73 -2.28
C ASP A 49 -13.11 12.16 -1.51
N ALA A 50 -13.66 11.24 -0.71
CA ALA A 50 -14.85 11.51 0.10
C ALA A 50 -14.61 12.54 1.23
N ALA A 51 -13.35 12.69 1.67
CA ALA A 51 -12.99 13.70 2.68
C ALA A 51 -13.10 15.15 2.14
N GLY A 52 -13.14 15.32 0.82
CA GLY A 52 -13.21 16.64 0.18
C GLY A 52 -11.95 17.48 0.35
N PRO A 53 -12.03 18.78 0.04
CA PRO A 53 -10.89 19.69 0.13
C PRO A 53 -10.33 19.77 1.54
N ALA A 54 -9.01 19.82 1.66
CA ALA A 54 -8.37 19.96 2.96
C ALA A 54 -8.58 21.38 3.52
N PRO A 55 -8.96 21.55 4.79
CA PRO A 55 -9.31 22.83 5.36
C PRO A 55 -8.09 23.70 5.74
N VAL A 56 -6.93 23.43 5.15
CA VAL A 56 -5.66 24.10 5.42
C VAL A 56 -4.92 24.44 4.14
N ALA A 57 -4.10 25.48 4.16
CA ALA A 57 -3.27 25.86 3.02
C ALA A 57 -2.37 24.70 2.59
N ASN A 58 -2.22 24.50 1.29
CA ASN A 58 -1.46 23.39 0.68
C ASN A 58 -1.96 21.96 1.01
N GLY A 59 -3.05 21.82 1.74
CA GLY A 59 -3.60 20.51 2.10
C GLY A 59 -4.07 19.71 0.89
N ASP A 60 -4.67 20.36 -0.10
CA ASP A 60 -5.10 19.70 -1.35
C ASP A 60 -3.91 19.19 -2.16
N ALA A 61 -2.79 19.92 -2.17
CA ALA A 61 -1.56 19.47 -2.82
C ALA A 61 -0.99 18.22 -2.13
N ALA A 62 -1.01 18.19 -0.80
CA ALA A 62 -0.58 17.02 -0.03
C ALA A 62 -1.48 15.80 -0.29
N VAL A 63 -2.81 15.98 -0.30
CA VAL A 63 -3.77 14.93 -0.63
C VAL A 63 -3.53 14.39 -2.04
N THR A 64 -3.29 15.27 -3.01
CA THR A 64 -3.01 14.88 -4.40
C THR A 64 -1.72 14.04 -4.49
N LYS A 65 -0.66 14.42 -3.79
CA LYS A 65 0.58 13.63 -3.73
C LYS A 65 0.37 12.25 -3.12
N ILE A 66 -0.37 12.17 -2.01
CA ILE A 66 -0.70 10.89 -1.37
C ILE A 66 -1.48 10.00 -2.33
N LYS A 67 -2.49 10.53 -3.00
CA LYS A 67 -3.27 9.77 -3.99
C LYS A 67 -2.41 9.28 -5.14
N SER A 68 -1.50 10.11 -5.65
CA SER A 68 -0.56 9.72 -6.71
C SER A 68 0.37 8.59 -6.25
N ALA A 69 0.90 8.67 -5.03
CA ALA A 69 1.72 7.62 -4.44
C ALA A 69 0.93 6.31 -4.28
N LEU A 70 -0.29 6.36 -3.74
CA LEU A 70 -1.17 5.21 -3.59
C LEU A 70 -1.51 4.57 -4.95
N THR A 71 -1.75 5.38 -5.98
CA THR A 71 -2.01 4.89 -7.34
C THR A 71 -0.77 4.17 -7.91
N THR A 72 0.41 4.68 -7.67
CA THR A 72 1.67 4.04 -8.07
C THR A 72 1.85 2.70 -7.36
N ILE A 73 1.63 2.65 -6.06
CA ILE A 73 1.71 1.42 -5.25
C ILE A 73 0.71 0.39 -5.77
N ARG A 74 -0.53 0.81 -6.00
CA ARG A 74 -1.58 -0.05 -6.55
C ARG A 74 -1.16 -0.66 -7.89
N SER A 75 -0.64 0.16 -8.80
CA SER A 75 -0.17 -0.32 -10.10
C SER A 75 0.96 -1.35 -9.98
N SER A 76 1.87 -1.15 -9.03
CA SER A 76 2.95 -2.12 -8.77
C SER A 76 2.42 -3.45 -8.22
N PHE A 77 1.39 -3.40 -7.37
CA PHE A 77 0.75 -4.60 -6.82
C PHE A 77 -0.01 -5.36 -7.92
N ASP A 78 -0.76 -4.66 -8.77
CA ASP A 78 -1.45 -5.24 -9.91
C ASP A 78 -0.48 -5.94 -10.88
N GLN A 79 0.63 -5.30 -11.21
CA GLN A 79 1.67 -5.90 -12.06
C GLN A 79 2.29 -7.14 -11.41
N ALA A 80 2.61 -7.09 -10.13
CA ALA A 80 3.14 -8.23 -9.39
C ALA A 80 2.13 -9.38 -9.34
N LYS A 81 0.86 -9.07 -9.08
CA LYS A 81 -0.22 -10.06 -9.06
C LYS A 81 -0.42 -10.73 -10.42
N ILE A 82 -0.50 -9.94 -11.50
CA ILE A 82 -0.61 -10.47 -12.87
C ILE A 82 0.58 -11.36 -13.22
N ALA A 83 1.77 -11.02 -12.78
CA ALA A 83 2.96 -11.83 -13.00
C ALA A 83 2.92 -13.14 -12.21
N LEU A 84 2.48 -13.09 -10.93
CA LEU A 84 2.30 -14.28 -10.09
C LEU A 84 1.24 -15.23 -10.63
N ASP A 85 0.12 -14.71 -11.10
CA ASP A 85 -1.00 -15.52 -11.64
C ASP A 85 -0.63 -16.26 -12.93
N LYS A 86 0.47 -15.89 -13.58
CA LYS A 86 1.02 -16.58 -14.78
C LYS A 86 1.97 -17.72 -14.44
N ILE A 87 2.46 -17.80 -13.20
CA ILE A 87 3.41 -18.84 -12.78
C ILE A 87 2.64 -20.15 -12.57
N ASP A 88 3.09 -21.25 -13.17
CA ASP A 88 2.58 -22.56 -12.82
C ASP A 88 3.06 -22.96 -11.41
N PRO A 89 2.16 -23.02 -10.44
CA PRO A 89 2.54 -23.30 -9.05
C PRO A 89 3.10 -24.72 -8.84
N ASN A 90 2.88 -25.63 -9.80
CA ASN A 90 3.39 -27.00 -9.74
C ASN A 90 4.78 -27.14 -10.39
N ASN A 91 5.25 -26.10 -11.07
CA ASN A 91 6.55 -26.08 -11.72
C ASN A 91 7.60 -25.37 -10.84
N VAL A 92 8.28 -26.13 -9.99
CA VAL A 92 9.28 -25.59 -9.06
C VAL A 92 10.41 -24.84 -9.78
N SER A 93 10.81 -25.26 -10.97
CA SER A 93 11.85 -24.57 -11.75
C SER A 93 11.38 -23.20 -12.24
N GLU A 94 10.13 -23.09 -12.64
CA GLU A 94 9.51 -21.82 -13.04
C GLU A 94 9.33 -20.89 -11.83
N LEU A 95 8.91 -21.44 -10.69
CA LEU A 95 8.78 -20.69 -9.44
C LEU A 95 10.10 -20.00 -9.06
N VAL A 96 11.20 -20.73 -9.05
CA VAL A 96 12.52 -20.19 -8.67
C VAL A 96 12.97 -19.06 -9.59
N THR A 97 12.64 -19.12 -10.88
CA THR A 97 13.09 -18.12 -11.87
C THR A 97 12.12 -16.97 -12.03
N ALA A 98 10.81 -17.22 -12.00
CA ALA A 98 9.78 -16.22 -12.27
C ALA A 98 9.34 -15.44 -11.02
N LEU A 99 9.36 -16.06 -9.84
CA LEU A 99 8.93 -15.38 -8.61
C LEU A 99 9.74 -14.09 -8.30
N PRO A 100 11.08 -14.06 -8.38
CA PRO A 100 11.83 -12.83 -8.16
C PRO A 100 11.46 -11.73 -9.17
N GLN A 101 11.14 -12.11 -10.41
CA GLN A 101 10.72 -11.15 -11.44
C GLN A 101 9.30 -10.64 -11.19
N ALA A 102 8.40 -11.52 -10.74
CA ALA A 102 7.04 -11.13 -10.40
C ALA A 102 6.97 -10.11 -9.26
N VAL A 103 7.86 -10.22 -8.27
CA VAL A 103 7.90 -9.29 -7.13
C VAL A 103 8.81 -8.07 -7.37
N ALA A 104 9.51 -7.99 -8.49
CA ALA A 104 10.39 -6.86 -8.82
C ALA A 104 9.67 -5.49 -8.75
N PRO A 105 8.41 -5.33 -9.22
CA PRO A 105 7.68 -4.06 -9.08
C PRO A 105 7.51 -3.62 -7.62
N LEU A 106 7.46 -4.57 -6.66
CA LEU A 106 7.35 -4.26 -5.24
C LEU A 106 8.66 -3.71 -4.67
N GLN A 107 9.80 -4.09 -5.23
CA GLN A 107 11.09 -3.56 -4.81
C GLN A 107 11.25 -2.08 -5.17
N GLU A 108 10.63 -1.64 -6.26
CA GLU A 108 10.61 -0.21 -6.63
C GLU A 108 9.87 0.65 -5.61
N LEU A 109 8.93 0.06 -4.84
CA LEU A 109 8.21 0.77 -3.79
C LEU A 109 9.13 1.25 -2.66
N SER A 110 10.23 0.54 -2.41
CA SER A 110 11.24 0.97 -1.41
C SER A 110 11.95 2.28 -1.80
N LYS A 111 11.88 2.67 -3.07
CA LYS A 111 12.44 3.92 -3.60
C LYS A 111 11.44 5.09 -3.53
N LEU A 112 10.17 4.80 -3.29
CA LEU A 112 9.17 5.85 -3.11
C LEU A 112 9.43 6.55 -1.78
N GLN A 113 9.41 7.88 -1.82
CA GLN A 113 9.42 8.66 -0.59
C GLN A 113 8.12 8.38 0.19
N ASP A 114 8.24 8.32 1.50
CA ASP A 114 7.08 8.16 2.37
C ASP A 114 6.08 9.29 2.08
N PRO A 115 4.87 8.97 1.59
CA PRO A 115 3.87 9.97 1.24
C PRO A 115 3.42 10.81 2.44
N THR A 116 3.71 10.36 3.66
CA THR A 116 3.39 11.08 4.89
C THR A 116 4.42 12.15 5.24
N THR A 117 5.60 12.13 4.62
CA THR A 117 6.66 13.14 4.86
C THR A 117 6.19 14.55 4.51
N ASP A 118 5.43 14.70 3.44
CA ASP A 118 4.84 15.99 3.05
C ASP A 118 3.79 16.49 4.04
N LEU A 119 3.10 15.60 4.75
CA LEU A 119 2.16 15.96 5.82
C LEU A 119 2.88 16.56 7.01
N GLN A 120 4.08 16.07 7.31
CA GLN A 120 4.90 16.55 8.43
C GLN A 120 5.61 17.87 8.10
N SER A 121 5.77 18.20 6.82
CA SER A 121 6.42 19.44 6.39
C SER A 121 5.54 20.69 6.50
N SER A 122 4.22 20.53 6.72
CA SER A 122 3.29 21.64 6.89
C SER A 122 2.85 21.77 8.36
N PRO A 123 3.25 22.82 9.08
CA PRO A 123 2.84 23.04 10.46
C PRO A 123 1.32 23.06 10.68
N GLU A 124 0.58 23.52 9.69
CA GLU A 124 -0.88 23.58 9.72
C GLU A 124 -1.52 22.19 9.61
N LEU A 125 -0.97 21.33 8.72
CA LEU A 125 -1.39 19.94 8.59
C LEU A 125 -1.01 19.12 9.82
N GLU A 126 0.17 19.37 10.40
CA GLU A 126 0.60 18.73 11.64
C GLU A 126 -0.31 19.10 12.81
N ALA A 127 -0.67 20.38 12.95
CA ALA A 127 -1.58 20.86 13.97
C ALA A 127 -3.01 20.28 13.80
N ALA A 128 -3.48 20.12 12.58
CA ALA A 128 -4.75 19.50 12.28
C ALA A 128 -4.71 17.99 12.58
N ALA A 129 -3.65 17.31 12.21
CA ALA A 129 -3.44 15.89 12.49
C ALA A 129 -3.34 15.61 13.99
N ALA A 130 -2.70 16.49 14.76
CA ALA A 130 -2.60 16.37 16.22
C ALA A 130 -3.95 16.41 16.94
N LYS A 131 -4.97 17.00 16.32
CA LYS A 131 -6.34 17.07 16.87
C LYS A 131 -7.23 15.89 16.45
N ALA A 132 -6.81 15.13 15.45
CA ALA A 132 -7.59 14.04 14.87
C ALA A 132 -7.16 12.68 15.46
N PRO A 133 -8.03 11.94 16.19
CA PRO A 133 -7.66 10.68 16.86
C PRO A 133 -7.02 9.65 15.92
N ASN A 134 -7.60 9.47 14.72
CA ASN A 134 -7.08 8.54 13.73
C ASN A 134 -5.68 8.91 13.21
N CYS A 135 -5.35 10.20 13.14
CA CYS A 135 -4.01 10.66 12.74
C CYS A 135 -2.98 10.42 13.84
N GLN A 136 -3.39 10.54 15.12
CA GLN A 136 -2.52 10.22 16.25
C GLN A 136 -2.20 8.71 16.28
N THR A 137 -3.18 7.87 15.99
CA THR A 137 -2.96 6.42 15.92
C THR A 137 -2.04 6.06 14.75
N LEU A 138 -2.24 6.66 13.58
CA LEU A 138 -1.37 6.47 12.42
C LEU A 138 0.09 6.81 12.74
N LYS A 139 0.32 7.94 13.42
CA LYS A 139 1.67 8.38 13.84
C LYS A 139 2.35 7.45 14.84
N LYS A 140 1.59 6.76 15.70
CA LYS A 140 2.13 5.78 16.67
C LYS A 140 2.55 4.48 16.02
N ASN A 141 1.96 4.14 14.89
CA ASN A 141 2.17 2.89 14.18
C ASN A 141 3.18 3.03 13.02
N SER A 142 3.68 4.23 12.76
CA SER A 142 4.76 4.54 11.79
C SER A 142 6.10 4.58 12.52
#